data_65f71dbd17af6653df93869f38d76218
#
_entry.id   65f71dbd17af6653df93869f38d76218
#
_cell.length_a   1.000
_cell.length_b   1.000
_cell.length_c   1.000
_cell.angle_alpha   90.00
_cell.angle_beta   90.00
_cell.angle_gamma   90.00
#
_symmetry.space_group_name_H-M   'P 1'
#
loop_
_entity.id
_entity.type
_entity.pdbx_description
1 polymer ?
#
loop_
_entity_poly.entity_id
_entity_poly.type
_entity_poly.pdbx_seq_one_letter_code
_entity_poly.pdbx_strand_id
1 'polypeptide(L)'
;MVLLRLVLVALLPLSVHAQPMPRATDAQIMREARLVASSGRVDLYEHRVSVDPELAAASDRAISQMEGLLGRRWDGSTLGERVSVYVSAETRVSHVLGGYEHQNNPRAVLFLNPLVGRLALSGKNATYAHELGHLLTWRFYSHTLREGLADYLALELHPGAGVGPNREGYATFPPLAPGVSELLGTTESPPASLVHDQAFRESYYASSYRLVRYLVGLKGRPTFLELYAARDPEPAFKLLYGQDRNTLVAAALK
;
A
#
# COMPACT_ATOMS: atom_id res chain seq x y z
N MET A 1 9.53 -46.08 60.79
CA MET A 1 9.63 -46.16 59.32
C MET A 1 9.09 -44.84 58.73
N VAL A 2 9.98 -43.89 58.43
CA VAL A 2 9.61 -42.58 57.92
C VAL A 2 9.95 -42.55 56.40
N LEU A 3 8.91 -42.48 55.54
CA LEU A 3 9.10 -42.40 54.09
C LEU A 3 9.51 -40.99 53.72
N LEU A 4 10.74 -40.82 53.26
CA LEU A 4 11.29 -39.58 52.68
C LEU A 4 10.78 -39.48 51.23
N ARG A 5 9.85 -38.55 50.95
CA ARG A 5 9.46 -38.21 49.59
C ARG A 5 10.49 -37.25 48.98
N LEU A 6 11.28 -37.75 48.04
CA LEU A 6 12.11 -36.94 47.17
C LEU A 6 11.20 -36.17 46.21
N VAL A 7 11.17 -34.84 46.32
CA VAL A 7 10.57 -33.95 45.32
C VAL A 7 11.65 -33.64 44.29
N LEU A 8 11.51 -34.26 43.12
CA LEU A 8 12.37 -33.97 41.97
C LEU A 8 11.90 -32.67 41.35
N VAL A 9 12.57 -31.55 41.62
CA VAL A 9 12.36 -30.29 40.94
C VAL A 9 13.06 -30.36 39.59
N ALA A 10 12.29 -30.57 38.53
CA ALA A 10 12.78 -30.48 37.15
C ALA A 10 13.09 -29.03 36.83
N LEU A 11 14.36 -28.67 36.82
CA LEU A 11 14.85 -27.40 36.23
C LEU A 11 14.66 -27.46 34.73
N LEU A 12 13.54 -26.90 34.22
CA LEU A 12 13.37 -26.62 32.80
C LEU A 12 14.39 -25.55 32.42
N PRO A 13 15.17 -25.76 31.36
CA PRO A 13 16.04 -24.70 30.85
C PRO A 13 15.16 -23.54 30.36
N LEU A 14 15.26 -22.40 31.01
CA LEU A 14 14.75 -21.14 30.50
C LEU A 14 15.51 -20.82 29.22
N SER A 15 14.93 -21.22 28.10
CA SER A 15 15.36 -20.75 26.79
C SER A 15 15.19 -19.23 26.78
N VAL A 16 16.26 -18.51 27.05
CA VAL A 16 16.33 -17.06 26.82
C VAL A 16 16.22 -16.87 25.32
N HIS A 17 14.98 -16.76 24.82
CA HIS A 17 14.75 -16.27 23.49
C HIS A 17 15.24 -14.83 23.48
N ALA A 18 16.38 -14.60 22.82
CA ALA A 18 16.86 -13.27 22.54
C ALA A 18 15.70 -12.52 21.86
N GLN A 19 15.07 -11.61 22.58
CA GLN A 19 14.04 -10.77 21.99
C GLN A 19 14.71 -9.97 20.85
N PRO A 20 14.15 -9.98 19.65
CA PRO A 20 14.70 -9.18 18.56
C PRO A 20 14.76 -7.73 19.04
N MET A 21 15.90 -7.05 18.81
CA MET A 21 16.04 -5.63 19.17
C MET A 21 14.84 -4.87 18.61
N PRO A 22 14.25 -3.96 19.41
CA PRO A 22 13.14 -3.14 18.94
C PRO A 22 13.59 -2.38 17.68
N ARG A 23 12.81 -2.48 16.62
CA ARG A 23 13.08 -1.77 15.37
C ARG A 23 12.84 -0.29 15.57
N ALA A 24 13.55 0.51 14.77
CA ALA A 24 13.24 1.92 14.68
C ALA A 24 11.75 2.09 14.35
N THR A 25 11.05 2.87 15.15
CA THR A 25 9.69 3.30 14.84
C THR A 25 9.74 4.35 13.73
N ASP A 26 8.64 4.57 13.00
CA ASP A 26 8.55 5.63 12.01
C ASP A 26 8.99 6.99 12.57
N ALA A 27 8.59 7.30 13.80
CA ALA A 27 9.00 8.53 14.50
C ALA A 27 10.53 8.60 14.74
N GLN A 28 11.18 7.46 14.98
CA GLN A 28 12.63 7.40 15.13
C GLN A 28 13.32 7.58 13.78
N ILE A 29 12.85 6.91 12.72
CA ILE A 29 13.34 7.10 11.35
C ILE A 29 13.27 8.57 10.97
N MET A 30 12.14 9.23 11.21
CA MET A 30 11.96 10.65 10.88
C MET A 30 12.94 11.57 11.63
N ARG A 31 13.30 11.24 12.88
CA ARG A 31 14.27 12.04 13.68
C ARG A 31 15.71 11.83 13.25
N GLU A 32 16.07 10.61 12.84
CA GLU A 32 17.46 10.21 12.57
C GLU A 32 17.84 10.32 11.09
N ALA A 33 16.85 10.40 10.20
CA ALA A 33 17.09 10.43 8.76
C ALA A 33 17.72 11.76 8.31
N ARG A 34 18.56 11.66 7.28
CA ARG A 34 19.25 12.79 6.66
C ARG A 34 18.58 13.15 5.34
N LEU A 35 18.31 14.44 5.11
CA LEU A 35 17.86 14.95 3.81
C LEU A 35 18.94 14.72 2.76
N VAL A 36 18.56 14.12 1.64
CA VAL A 36 19.46 13.82 0.50
C VAL A 36 19.19 14.75 -0.67
N ALA A 37 17.91 14.95 -0.99
CA ALA A 37 17.49 15.75 -2.13
C ALA A 37 16.09 16.35 -1.92
N SER A 38 15.82 17.43 -2.63
CA SER A 38 14.49 18.02 -2.75
C SER A 38 14.17 18.27 -4.21
N SER A 39 12.96 17.95 -4.65
CA SER A 39 12.47 18.20 -6.01
C SER A 39 10.98 18.49 -5.97
N GLY A 40 10.57 19.64 -6.52
CA GLY A 40 9.18 20.05 -6.53
C GLY A 40 8.53 19.91 -5.14
N ARG A 41 7.58 18.97 -5.01
CA ARG A 41 6.85 18.67 -3.76
C ARG A 41 7.49 17.59 -2.89
N VAL A 42 8.62 17.02 -3.29
CA VAL A 42 9.23 15.87 -2.61
C VAL A 42 10.50 16.25 -1.89
N ASP A 43 10.60 15.87 -0.61
CA ASP A 43 11.82 15.85 0.18
C ASP A 43 12.22 14.39 0.41
N LEU A 44 13.41 14.00 -0.05
CA LEU A 44 13.94 12.64 0.06
C LEU A 44 14.94 12.54 1.20
N TYR A 45 14.72 11.58 2.07
CA TYR A 45 15.54 11.30 3.23
C TYR A 45 16.09 9.87 3.18
N GLU A 46 17.30 9.68 3.69
CA GLU A 46 17.90 8.36 3.92
C GLU A 46 18.09 8.08 5.40
N HIS A 47 17.89 6.82 5.79
CA HIS A 47 18.11 6.35 7.15
C HIS A 47 18.80 4.99 7.13
N ARG A 48 20.09 4.95 7.58
CA ARG A 48 20.93 3.75 7.64
C ARG A 48 21.08 3.02 6.30
N VAL A 49 20.87 3.72 5.20
CA VAL A 49 21.05 3.21 3.83
C VAL A 49 21.28 4.40 2.90
N SER A 50 22.06 4.21 1.86
CA SER A 50 22.24 5.22 0.82
C SER A 50 21.14 5.10 -0.23
N VAL A 51 20.62 6.25 -0.70
CA VAL A 51 19.59 6.35 -1.72
C VAL A 51 20.03 7.28 -2.85
N ASP A 52 19.60 6.97 -4.07
CA ASP A 52 19.87 7.81 -5.23
C ASP A 52 19.02 9.10 -5.13
N PRO A 53 19.65 10.29 -5.16
CA PRO A 53 18.94 11.57 -5.12
C PRO A 53 17.88 11.75 -6.21
N GLU A 54 18.03 11.08 -7.35
CA GLU A 54 17.07 11.17 -8.47
C GLU A 54 15.68 10.63 -8.09
N LEU A 55 15.57 9.81 -7.05
CA LEU A 55 14.28 9.32 -6.56
C LEU A 55 13.35 10.46 -6.14
N ALA A 56 13.89 11.60 -5.66
CA ALA A 56 13.07 12.78 -5.36
C ALA A 56 12.36 13.31 -6.61
N ALA A 57 13.11 13.52 -7.69
CA ALA A 57 12.55 14.02 -8.95
C ALA A 57 11.62 12.98 -9.61
N ALA A 58 11.95 11.69 -9.54
CA ALA A 58 11.09 10.63 -10.03
C ALA A 58 9.74 10.57 -9.29
N SER A 59 9.76 10.73 -7.97
CA SER A 59 8.54 10.76 -7.14
C SER A 59 7.68 11.99 -7.45
N ASP A 60 8.27 13.16 -7.63
CA ASP A 60 7.53 14.38 -7.99
C ASP A 60 6.91 14.28 -9.39
N ARG A 61 7.61 13.71 -10.36
CA ARG A 61 7.05 13.40 -11.68
C ARG A 61 5.90 12.41 -11.58
N ALA A 62 6.02 11.36 -10.76
CA ALA A 62 4.95 10.38 -10.56
C ALA A 62 3.68 11.04 -9.98
N ILE A 63 3.82 11.91 -8.98
CA ILE A 63 2.69 12.69 -8.42
C ILE A 63 2.01 13.49 -9.54
N SER A 64 2.78 14.23 -10.35
CA SER A 64 2.24 15.07 -11.42
C SER A 64 1.52 14.25 -12.50
N GLN A 65 2.06 13.09 -12.86
CA GLN A 65 1.42 12.17 -13.81
C GLN A 65 0.12 11.57 -13.25
N MET A 66 0.10 11.18 -11.98
CA MET A 66 -1.10 10.66 -11.32
C MET A 66 -2.19 11.73 -11.18
N GLU A 67 -1.83 12.99 -10.91
CA GLU A 67 -2.78 14.11 -10.93
C GLU A 67 -3.47 14.21 -12.29
N GLY A 68 -2.71 14.09 -13.38
CA GLY A 68 -3.24 14.05 -14.74
C GLY A 68 -4.17 12.85 -14.99
N LEU A 69 -3.78 11.65 -14.50
CA LEU A 69 -4.60 10.45 -14.60
C LEU A 69 -5.91 10.57 -13.82
N LEU A 70 -5.88 11.15 -12.64
CA LEU A 70 -7.04 11.28 -11.74
C LEU A 70 -7.93 12.49 -12.08
N GLY A 71 -7.42 13.46 -12.83
CA GLY A 71 -8.08 14.76 -12.99
C GLY A 71 -8.19 15.53 -11.67
N ARG A 72 -7.32 15.25 -10.72
CA ARG A 72 -7.29 15.85 -9.37
C ARG A 72 -5.91 16.43 -9.09
N ARG A 73 -5.86 17.48 -8.28
CA ARG A 73 -4.62 18.04 -7.78
C ARG A 73 -4.29 17.52 -6.39
N TRP A 74 -3.01 17.58 -6.04
CA TRP A 74 -2.54 17.34 -4.69
C TRP A 74 -3.30 18.22 -3.69
N ASP A 75 -3.84 17.62 -2.64
CA ASP A 75 -4.57 18.34 -1.59
C ASP A 75 -3.59 18.87 -0.53
N GLY A 76 -2.89 19.95 -0.85
CA GLY A 76 -1.93 20.58 0.06
C GLY A 76 -2.56 21.06 1.36
N SER A 77 -3.86 21.37 1.37
CA SER A 77 -4.55 21.80 2.59
C SER A 77 -4.65 20.69 3.63
N THR A 78 -4.73 19.44 3.19
CA THR A 78 -4.85 18.26 4.07
C THR A 78 -3.51 17.54 4.25
N LEU A 79 -2.72 17.44 3.18
CA LEU A 79 -1.50 16.64 3.15
C LEU A 79 -0.23 17.47 3.33
N GLY A 80 -0.36 18.80 3.37
CA GLY A 80 0.77 19.74 3.33
C GLY A 80 1.28 19.93 1.90
N GLU A 81 2.09 20.97 1.71
CA GLU A 81 2.62 21.34 0.39
C GLU A 81 3.66 20.35 -0.15
N ARG A 82 4.23 19.53 0.72
CA ARG A 82 5.31 18.62 0.40
C ARG A 82 5.07 17.22 0.99
N VAL A 83 5.62 16.22 0.31
CA VAL A 83 5.70 14.84 0.82
C VAL A 83 7.14 14.54 1.23
N SER A 84 7.31 13.98 2.43
CA SER A 84 8.59 13.48 2.91
C SER A 84 8.70 11.99 2.58
N VAL A 85 9.68 11.62 1.76
CA VAL A 85 9.97 10.24 1.38
C VAL A 85 11.18 9.75 2.16
N TYR A 86 10.99 8.78 3.02
CA TYR A 86 12.05 8.15 3.82
C TYR A 86 12.41 6.78 3.26
N VAL A 87 13.66 6.60 2.85
CA VAL A 87 14.18 5.27 2.52
C VAL A 87 14.99 4.78 3.71
N SER A 88 14.56 3.67 4.32
CA SER A 88 15.17 3.20 5.57
C SER A 88 15.46 1.70 5.56
N ALA A 89 16.64 1.32 6.06
CA ALA A 89 17.00 -0.07 6.30
C ALA A 89 16.06 -0.78 7.27
N GLU A 90 15.35 -0.01 8.13
CA GLU A 90 14.39 -0.52 9.11
C GLU A 90 12.98 -0.72 8.52
N THR A 91 12.68 -0.14 7.35
CA THR A 91 11.39 -0.29 6.69
C THR A 91 11.32 -1.64 5.96
N ARG A 92 10.52 -2.57 6.48
CA ARG A 92 10.30 -3.88 5.82
C ARG A 92 9.26 -3.82 4.72
N VAL A 93 8.15 -3.15 5.00
CA VAL A 93 7.02 -2.96 4.10
C VAL A 93 6.89 -1.49 3.86
N SER A 94 6.87 -1.08 2.59
CA SER A 94 6.60 0.32 2.23
C SER A 94 5.19 0.70 2.66
N HIS A 95 5.00 1.91 3.13
CA HIS A 95 3.71 2.40 3.61
C HIS A 95 3.67 3.92 3.69
N VAL A 96 2.49 4.48 3.78
CA VAL A 96 2.26 5.91 3.93
C VAL A 96 1.68 6.26 5.29
N LEU A 97 2.05 7.44 5.77
CA LEU A 97 1.39 8.13 6.87
C LEU A 97 0.86 9.46 6.34
N GLY A 98 -0.38 9.77 6.65
CA GLY A 98 -0.96 11.04 6.23
C GLY A 98 -2.45 10.94 5.95
N GLY A 99 -3.05 12.09 5.62
CA GLY A 99 -4.47 12.17 5.39
C GLY A 99 -5.29 12.02 6.67
N TYR A 100 -6.36 11.24 6.60
CA TYR A 100 -7.37 11.14 7.64
C TYR A 100 -6.83 10.63 8.99
N GLU A 101 -5.86 9.73 8.98
CA GLU A 101 -5.31 9.11 10.20
C GLU A 101 -4.39 10.05 11.00
N HIS A 102 -3.90 11.12 10.37
CA HIS A 102 -2.93 12.04 10.96
C HIS A 102 -3.40 13.51 10.86
N GLN A 103 -4.63 13.78 11.26
CA GLN A 103 -5.27 15.11 11.17
C GLN A 103 -4.44 16.25 11.79
N ASN A 104 -3.57 15.95 12.75
CA ASN A 104 -2.70 16.91 13.40
C ASN A 104 -1.30 17.04 12.75
N ASN A 105 -1.01 16.24 11.72
CA ASN A 105 0.23 16.30 10.98
C ASN A 105 -0.05 16.56 9.50
N PRO A 106 0.01 17.82 9.05
CA PRO A 106 -0.31 18.18 7.68
C PRO A 106 0.73 17.71 6.65
N ARG A 107 1.67 16.86 7.04
CA ARG A 107 2.70 16.34 6.14
C ARG A 107 2.36 14.92 5.71
N ALA A 108 2.27 14.73 4.41
CA ALA A 108 2.28 13.41 3.82
C ALA A 108 3.68 12.79 3.97
N VAL A 109 3.73 11.56 4.42
CA VAL A 109 4.98 10.83 4.65
C VAL A 109 4.90 9.49 3.98
N LEU A 110 5.96 9.11 3.27
CA LEU A 110 6.14 7.83 2.62
C LEU A 110 7.38 7.14 3.16
N PHE A 111 7.24 5.92 3.64
CA PHE A 111 8.35 5.07 4.03
C PHE A 111 8.58 3.99 2.98
N LEU A 112 9.78 3.93 2.43
CA LEU A 112 10.18 2.95 1.42
C LEU A 112 11.20 1.96 1.96
N ASN A 113 10.96 0.69 1.63
CA ASN A 113 11.98 -0.33 1.76
C ASN A 113 13.15 -0.02 0.80
N PRO A 114 14.42 -0.25 1.19
CA PRO A 114 15.57 0.09 0.36
C PRO A 114 15.60 -0.60 -1.01
N LEU A 115 15.07 -1.83 -1.09
CA LEU A 115 14.98 -2.54 -2.37
C LEU A 115 14.00 -1.85 -3.32
N VAL A 116 12.85 -1.40 -2.79
CA VAL A 116 11.85 -0.63 -3.56
C VAL A 116 12.48 0.66 -4.07
N GLY A 117 13.17 1.42 -3.19
CA GLY A 117 13.86 2.65 -3.59
C GLY A 117 14.88 2.44 -4.72
N ARG A 118 15.68 1.37 -4.68
CA ARG A 118 16.65 1.05 -5.74
C ARG A 118 16.00 0.63 -7.05
N LEU A 119 14.91 -0.15 -6.98
CA LEU A 119 14.24 -0.67 -8.17
C LEU A 119 13.29 0.35 -8.82
N ALA A 120 12.88 1.39 -8.10
CA ALA A 120 11.99 2.45 -8.59
C ALA A 120 12.55 3.12 -9.85
N LEU A 121 13.82 3.55 -9.80
CA LEU A 121 14.46 4.26 -10.90
C LEU A 121 14.72 3.38 -12.14
N SER A 122 14.80 2.07 -11.96
CA SER A 122 14.94 1.12 -13.07
C SER A 122 13.63 0.78 -13.76
N GLY A 123 12.49 1.27 -13.26
CA GLY A 123 11.15 0.92 -13.74
C GLY A 123 10.74 -0.52 -13.45
N LYS A 124 11.54 -1.29 -12.70
CA LYS A 124 11.25 -2.70 -12.39
C LYS A 124 10.30 -2.89 -11.22
N ASN A 125 10.12 -1.85 -10.41
CA ASN A 125 9.21 -1.89 -9.27
C ASN A 125 8.46 -0.55 -9.13
N ALA A 126 7.15 -0.62 -9.10
CA ALA A 126 6.25 0.52 -9.02
C ALA A 126 5.66 0.73 -7.61
N THR A 127 6.15 0.03 -6.58
CA THR A 127 5.59 0.14 -5.21
C THR A 127 5.67 1.58 -4.68
N TYR A 128 6.73 2.34 -5.01
CA TYR A 128 6.80 3.74 -4.60
C TYR A 128 5.64 4.58 -5.19
N ALA A 129 5.27 4.30 -6.44
CA ALA A 129 4.16 4.95 -7.12
C ALA A 129 2.81 4.49 -6.54
N HIS A 130 2.67 3.21 -6.19
CA HIS A 130 1.51 2.69 -5.45
C HIS A 130 1.30 3.47 -4.14
N GLU A 131 2.34 3.61 -3.34
CA GLU A 131 2.26 4.35 -2.07
C GLU A 131 1.92 5.85 -2.28
N LEU A 132 2.48 6.49 -3.31
CA LEU A 132 2.10 7.85 -3.68
C LEU A 132 0.63 7.94 -4.13
N GLY A 133 0.14 6.90 -4.79
CA GLY A 133 -1.28 6.76 -5.15
C GLY A 133 -2.20 6.82 -3.94
N HIS A 134 -1.84 6.18 -2.83
CA HIS A 134 -2.59 6.27 -1.58
C HIS A 134 -2.68 7.68 -1.03
N LEU A 135 -1.63 8.49 -1.16
CA LEU A 135 -1.66 9.89 -0.73
C LEU A 135 -2.61 10.73 -1.59
N LEU A 136 -2.60 10.55 -2.91
CA LEU A 136 -3.51 11.25 -3.82
C LEU A 136 -4.97 10.82 -3.69
N THR A 137 -5.21 9.63 -3.17
CA THR A 137 -6.55 9.01 -3.02
C THR A 137 -6.86 8.67 -1.57
N TRP A 138 -6.37 9.48 -0.63
CA TRP A 138 -6.40 9.21 0.81
C TRP A 138 -7.80 9.05 1.41
N ARG A 139 -8.83 9.68 0.83
CA ARG A 139 -10.23 9.47 1.22
C ARG A 139 -10.79 8.26 0.50
N PHE A 140 -11.11 7.22 1.24
CA PHE A 140 -11.66 5.97 0.71
C PHE A 140 -12.65 5.36 1.69
N TYR A 141 -13.51 4.48 1.18
CA TYR A 141 -14.46 3.71 1.98
C TYR A 141 -14.32 2.21 1.76
N SER A 142 -13.66 1.79 0.68
CA SER A 142 -13.39 0.39 0.37
C SER A 142 -11.89 0.15 0.29
N HIS A 143 -11.38 -0.77 1.12
CA HIS A 143 -9.96 -1.14 1.11
C HIS A 143 -9.54 -1.77 -0.22
N THR A 144 -10.37 -2.64 -0.81
CA THR A 144 -10.06 -3.28 -2.09
C THR A 144 -10.02 -2.27 -3.23
N LEU A 145 -10.95 -1.31 -3.28
CA LEU A 145 -10.91 -0.25 -4.30
C LEU A 145 -9.70 0.67 -4.10
N ARG A 146 -9.28 0.93 -2.86
CA ARG A 146 -8.07 1.69 -2.53
C ARG A 146 -6.81 1.01 -3.05
N GLU A 147 -6.61 -0.26 -2.68
CA GLU A 147 -5.42 -1.01 -3.10
C GLU A 147 -5.40 -1.21 -4.63
N GLY A 148 -6.56 -1.54 -5.20
CA GLY A 148 -6.68 -1.69 -6.65
C GLY A 148 -6.45 -0.41 -7.44
N LEU A 149 -6.87 0.75 -6.91
CA LEU A 149 -6.59 2.05 -7.54
C LEU A 149 -5.11 2.42 -7.44
N ALA A 150 -4.47 2.17 -6.30
CA ALA A 150 -3.06 2.43 -6.13
C ALA A 150 -2.21 1.58 -7.09
N ASP A 151 -2.51 0.28 -7.24
CA ASP A 151 -1.88 -0.59 -8.21
C ASP A 151 -2.17 -0.14 -9.66
N TYR A 152 -3.43 0.25 -9.94
CA TYR A 152 -3.81 0.75 -11.27
C TYR A 152 -2.98 1.98 -11.66
N LEU A 153 -2.87 2.98 -10.78
CA LEU A 153 -2.08 4.18 -11.03
C LEU A 153 -0.60 3.86 -11.20
N ALA A 154 -0.06 3.01 -10.33
CA ALA A 154 1.34 2.61 -10.39
C ALA A 154 1.69 1.92 -11.71
N LEU A 155 0.82 1.06 -12.22
CA LEU A 155 1.04 0.30 -13.45
C LEU A 155 0.70 1.08 -14.72
N GLU A 156 -0.14 2.13 -14.65
CA GLU A 156 -0.29 3.10 -15.74
C GLU A 156 1.02 3.90 -15.94
N LEU A 157 1.75 4.19 -14.86
CA LEU A 157 3.05 4.88 -14.91
C LEU A 157 4.19 3.94 -15.31
N HIS A 158 4.14 2.70 -14.85
CA HIS A 158 5.19 1.70 -14.99
C HIS A 158 4.64 0.36 -15.50
N PRO A 159 4.21 0.29 -16.77
CA PRO A 159 3.65 -0.95 -17.33
C PRO A 159 4.63 -2.14 -17.19
N GLY A 160 4.15 -3.25 -16.66
CA GLY A 160 4.94 -4.47 -16.48
C GLY A 160 5.89 -4.48 -15.28
N ALA A 161 5.89 -3.42 -14.46
CA ALA A 161 6.66 -3.41 -13.21
C ALA A 161 6.04 -4.32 -12.14
N GLY A 162 6.86 -4.81 -11.21
CA GLY A 162 6.38 -5.41 -9.97
C GLY A 162 5.75 -4.36 -9.06
N VAL A 163 4.71 -4.72 -8.31
CA VAL A 163 4.06 -3.81 -7.36
C VAL A 163 3.61 -4.57 -6.12
N GLY A 164 3.85 -3.99 -4.94
CA GLY A 164 3.48 -4.58 -3.65
C GLY A 164 3.97 -6.02 -3.48
N PRO A 165 3.08 -6.97 -3.13
CA PRO A 165 3.42 -8.38 -3.00
C PRO A 165 3.68 -9.06 -4.37
N ASN A 166 3.16 -8.51 -5.47
CA ASN A 166 3.27 -9.05 -6.82
C ASN A 166 4.54 -8.56 -7.51
N ARG A 167 5.68 -9.11 -7.11
CA ARG A 167 7.02 -8.66 -7.52
C ARG A 167 7.29 -8.75 -9.01
N GLU A 168 6.57 -9.60 -9.73
CA GLU A 168 6.70 -9.81 -11.18
C GLU A 168 5.61 -9.05 -11.97
N GLY A 169 4.84 -8.21 -11.28
CA GLY A 169 3.70 -7.51 -11.87
C GLY A 169 2.51 -8.45 -12.12
N TYR A 170 1.62 -8.03 -13.01
CA TYR A 170 0.38 -8.77 -13.32
C TYR A 170 0.39 -9.32 -14.76
N ALA A 171 1.54 -9.79 -15.25
CA ALA A 171 1.59 -10.55 -16.50
C ALA A 171 0.76 -11.84 -16.41
N THR A 172 0.75 -12.47 -15.22
CA THR A 172 -0.16 -13.55 -14.84
C THR A 172 -0.77 -13.24 -13.48
N PHE A 173 -2.05 -13.58 -13.32
CA PHE A 173 -2.72 -13.39 -12.04
C PHE A 173 -2.59 -14.65 -11.17
N PRO A 174 -2.33 -14.50 -9.87
CA PRO A 174 -2.33 -15.63 -8.96
C PRO A 174 -3.74 -16.25 -8.87
N PRO A 175 -3.84 -17.53 -8.48
CA PRO A 175 -5.13 -18.16 -8.21
C PRO A 175 -5.93 -17.34 -7.19
N LEU A 176 -7.25 -17.29 -7.37
CA LEU A 176 -8.14 -16.62 -6.43
C LEU A 176 -8.15 -17.38 -5.09
N ALA A 177 -7.68 -16.72 -4.04
CA ALA A 177 -7.71 -17.29 -2.69
C ALA A 177 -9.13 -17.23 -2.11
N PRO A 178 -9.52 -18.22 -1.27
CA PRO A 178 -10.82 -18.23 -0.60
C PRO A 178 -11.08 -16.93 0.18
N GLY A 179 -12.29 -16.40 0.11
CA GLY A 179 -12.71 -15.18 0.80
C GLY A 179 -12.32 -13.86 0.12
N VAL A 180 -11.48 -13.88 -0.91
CA VAL A 180 -11.08 -12.64 -1.60
C VAL A 180 -12.23 -12.02 -2.39
N SER A 181 -13.00 -12.84 -3.12
CA SER A 181 -14.12 -12.34 -3.94
C SER A 181 -15.20 -11.65 -3.12
N GLU A 182 -15.42 -12.11 -1.89
CA GLU A 182 -16.40 -11.55 -0.96
C GLU A 182 -16.03 -10.15 -0.50
N LEU A 183 -14.73 -9.86 -0.37
CA LEU A 183 -14.20 -8.56 0.05
C LEU A 183 -14.18 -7.51 -1.06
N LEU A 184 -14.12 -7.94 -2.34
CA LEU A 184 -13.93 -7.02 -3.46
C LEU A 184 -15.07 -6.00 -3.59
N GLY A 185 -14.73 -4.72 -3.51
CA GLY A 185 -15.68 -3.61 -3.64
C GLY A 185 -16.57 -3.39 -2.41
N THR A 186 -16.32 -4.08 -1.28
CA THR A 186 -17.01 -3.84 -0.01
C THR A 186 -16.27 -2.80 0.84
N THR A 187 -16.88 -2.40 1.95
CA THR A 187 -16.24 -1.58 2.99
C THR A 187 -15.45 -2.41 4.00
N GLU A 188 -15.49 -3.73 3.90
CA GLU A 188 -14.81 -4.63 4.81
C GLU A 188 -13.30 -4.64 4.58
N SER A 189 -12.56 -4.68 5.68
CA SER A 189 -11.11 -4.91 5.65
C SER A 189 -10.82 -6.41 5.69
N PRO A 190 -9.73 -6.87 5.06
CA PRO A 190 -9.33 -8.26 5.19
C PRO A 190 -9.02 -8.57 6.66
N PRO A 191 -9.37 -9.78 7.17
CA PRO A 191 -9.02 -10.18 8.52
C PRO A 191 -7.52 -10.11 8.76
N ALA A 192 -7.09 -9.59 9.91
CA ALA A 192 -5.66 -9.40 10.22
C ALA A 192 -4.85 -10.70 10.13
N SER A 193 -5.44 -11.85 10.46
CA SER A 193 -4.83 -13.17 10.33
C SER A 193 -4.47 -13.54 8.88
N LEU A 194 -5.26 -13.08 7.90
CA LEU A 194 -5.05 -13.36 6.48
C LEU A 194 -4.04 -12.40 5.83
N VAL A 195 -3.78 -11.25 6.45
CA VAL A 195 -2.77 -10.29 5.95
C VAL A 195 -1.35 -10.88 5.99
N HIS A 196 -1.12 -11.89 6.84
CA HIS A 196 0.17 -12.59 6.95
C HIS A 196 0.30 -13.78 5.98
N ASP A 197 -0.78 -14.23 5.37
CA ASP A 197 -0.77 -15.27 4.33
C ASP A 197 -0.35 -14.66 3.00
N GLN A 198 0.78 -15.10 2.46
CA GLN A 198 1.34 -14.56 1.22
C GLN A 198 0.42 -14.83 0.01
N ALA A 199 -0.13 -16.03 -0.10
CA ALA A 199 -1.00 -16.39 -1.22
C ALA A 199 -2.31 -15.57 -1.20
N PHE A 200 -2.89 -15.37 0.00
CA PHE A 200 -4.03 -14.51 0.18
C PHE A 200 -3.71 -13.06 -0.21
N ARG A 201 -2.58 -12.52 0.24
CA ARG A 201 -2.17 -11.14 -0.07
C ARG A 201 -1.98 -10.94 -1.57
N GLU A 202 -1.24 -11.84 -2.23
CA GLU A 202 -1.01 -11.77 -3.67
C GLU A 202 -2.34 -11.79 -4.43
N SER A 203 -3.24 -12.71 -4.07
CA SER A 203 -4.57 -12.81 -4.65
C SER A 203 -5.42 -11.56 -4.40
N TYR A 204 -5.40 -11.04 -3.17
CA TYR A 204 -6.17 -9.87 -2.76
C TYR A 204 -5.79 -8.62 -3.57
N TYR A 205 -4.50 -8.29 -3.66
CA TYR A 205 -4.02 -7.15 -4.44
C TYR A 205 -4.28 -7.33 -5.93
N ALA A 206 -3.96 -8.50 -6.47
CA ALA A 206 -4.18 -8.79 -7.89
C ALA A 206 -5.66 -8.71 -8.27
N SER A 207 -6.57 -9.24 -7.45
CA SER A 207 -8.01 -9.18 -7.69
C SER A 207 -8.57 -7.77 -7.52
N SER A 208 -8.05 -6.99 -6.57
CA SER A 208 -8.39 -5.58 -6.40
C SER A 208 -8.02 -4.76 -7.64
N TYR A 209 -6.80 -4.96 -8.16
CA TYR A 209 -6.35 -4.34 -9.41
C TYR A 209 -7.23 -4.74 -10.60
N ARG A 210 -7.54 -6.04 -10.76
CA ARG A 210 -8.41 -6.53 -11.84
C ARG A 210 -9.78 -5.86 -11.81
N LEU A 211 -10.38 -5.78 -10.61
CA LEU A 211 -11.67 -5.12 -10.45
C LEU A 211 -11.61 -3.65 -10.87
N VAL A 212 -10.64 -2.89 -10.36
CA VAL A 212 -10.49 -1.47 -10.71
C VAL A 212 -10.25 -1.29 -12.21
N ARG A 213 -9.32 -2.05 -12.79
CA ARG A 213 -9.03 -2.01 -14.23
C ARG A 213 -10.28 -2.31 -15.07
N TYR A 214 -11.06 -3.32 -14.68
CA TYR A 214 -12.29 -3.69 -15.35
C TYR A 214 -13.33 -2.57 -15.28
N LEU A 215 -13.58 -2.01 -14.09
CA LEU A 215 -14.54 -0.93 -13.89
C LEU A 215 -14.15 0.34 -14.66
N VAL A 216 -12.88 0.70 -14.65
CA VAL A 216 -12.36 1.82 -15.45
C VAL A 216 -12.53 1.55 -16.94
N GLY A 217 -12.28 0.32 -17.39
CA GLY A 217 -12.49 -0.08 -18.78
C GLY A 217 -13.95 0.00 -19.25
N LEU A 218 -14.90 -0.27 -18.35
CA LEU A 218 -16.34 -0.24 -18.66
C LEU A 218 -16.91 1.17 -18.83
N LYS A 219 -16.59 2.09 -17.93
CA LYS A 219 -17.24 3.40 -17.82
C LYS A 219 -16.28 4.58 -17.69
N GLY A 220 -14.98 4.31 -17.78
CA GLY A 220 -13.96 5.33 -17.63
C GLY A 220 -13.63 5.68 -16.19
N ARG A 221 -12.50 6.38 -16.02
CA ARG A 221 -12.00 6.84 -14.71
C ARG A 221 -12.96 7.77 -13.95
N PRO A 222 -13.63 8.74 -14.57
CA PRO A 222 -14.55 9.61 -13.83
C PRO A 222 -15.64 8.82 -13.09
N THR A 223 -16.32 7.89 -13.76
CA THR A 223 -17.36 7.04 -13.16
C THR A 223 -16.79 6.15 -12.05
N PHE A 224 -15.57 5.61 -12.25
CA PHE A 224 -14.90 4.85 -11.20
C PHE A 224 -14.59 5.71 -9.97
N LEU A 225 -14.15 6.95 -10.14
CA LEU A 225 -13.85 7.86 -9.02
C LEU A 225 -15.12 8.27 -8.25
N GLU A 226 -16.29 8.30 -8.90
CA GLU A 226 -17.58 8.46 -8.20
C GLU A 226 -17.88 7.25 -7.31
N LEU A 227 -17.68 6.02 -7.81
CA LEU A 227 -17.79 4.79 -7.02
C LEU A 227 -16.80 4.80 -5.85
N TYR A 228 -15.55 5.15 -6.12
CA TYR A 228 -14.49 5.20 -5.11
C TYR A 228 -14.82 6.15 -3.96
N ALA A 229 -15.46 7.27 -4.25
CA ALA A 229 -15.89 8.28 -3.29
C ALA A 229 -17.21 7.92 -2.58
N ALA A 230 -17.91 6.88 -3.00
CA ALA A 230 -19.18 6.48 -2.41
C ALA A 230 -18.97 5.89 -1.00
N ARG A 231 -19.66 6.46 -0.01
CA ARG A 231 -19.62 5.97 1.38
C ARG A 231 -20.12 4.53 1.50
N ASP A 232 -21.13 4.20 0.71
CA ASP A 232 -21.66 2.86 0.56
C ASP A 232 -21.49 2.43 -0.91
N PRO A 233 -20.49 1.60 -1.22
CA PRO A 233 -20.23 1.17 -2.59
C PRO A 233 -21.34 0.27 -3.16
N GLU A 234 -22.03 -0.53 -2.36
CA GLU A 234 -22.98 -1.54 -2.84
C GLU A 234 -24.08 -0.94 -3.73
N PRO A 235 -24.89 0.06 -3.28
CA PRO A 235 -25.84 0.69 -4.15
C PRO A 235 -25.19 1.50 -5.29
N ALA A 236 -23.99 2.03 -5.07
CA ALA A 236 -23.28 2.81 -6.08
C ALA A 236 -22.86 1.97 -7.30
N PHE A 237 -22.51 0.69 -7.13
CA PHE A 237 -22.28 -0.22 -8.25
C PHE A 237 -23.49 -0.27 -9.20
N LYS A 238 -24.68 -0.49 -8.64
CA LYS A 238 -25.91 -0.55 -9.44
C LYS A 238 -26.24 0.79 -10.11
N LEU A 239 -26.10 1.89 -9.36
CA LEU A 239 -26.37 3.23 -9.87
C LEU A 239 -25.46 3.63 -11.03
N LEU A 240 -24.14 3.41 -10.86
CA LEU A 240 -23.13 3.89 -11.79
C LEU A 240 -22.89 2.91 -12.95
N TYR A 241 -22.96 1.60 -12.71
CA TYR A 241 -22.64 0.57 -13.70
C TYR A 241 -23.87 -0.18 -14.23
N GLY A 242 -25.03 -0.04 -13.61
CA GLY A 242 -26.27 -0.73 -14.01
C GLY A 242 -26.33 -2.19 -13.57
N GLN A 243 -25.34 -2.68 -12.84
CA GLN A 243 -25.18 -4.06 -12.38
C GLN A 243 -24.83 -4.10 -10.91
N ASP A 244 -25.19 -5.17 -10.20
CA ASP A 244 -24.77 -5.38 -8.84
C ASP A 244 -23.27 -5.70 -8.74
N ARG A 245 -22.71 -5.48 -7.54
CA ARG A 245 -21.30 -5.72 -7.24
C ARG A 245 -20.84 -7.14 -7.60
N ASN A 246 -21.62 -8.16 -7.23
CA ASN A 246 -21.23 -9.55 -7.41
C ASN A 246 -21.09 -9.90 -8.90
N THR A 247 -22.02 -9.41 -9.72
CA THR A 247 -21.96 -9.57 -11.20
C THR A 247 -20.70 -8.94 -11.77
N LEU A 248 -20.36 -7.70 -11.34
CA LEU A 248 -19.17 -6.99 -11.82
C LEU A 248 -17.87 -7.64 -11.33
N VAL A 249 -17.82 -8.08 -10.07
CA VAL A 249 -16.68 -8.83 -9.51
C VAL A 249 -16.47 -10.13 -10.29
N ALA A 250 -17.53 -10.93 -10.51
CA ALA A 250 -17.42 -12.18 -11.27
C ALA A 250 -16.95 -11.95 -12.72
N ALA A 251 -17.36 -10.84 -13.34
CA ALA A 251 -16.89 -10.47 -14.68
C ALA A 251 -15.42 -10.02 -14.68
N ALA A 252 -15.00 -9.26 -13.69
CA ALA A 252 -13.63 -8.79 -13.56
C ALA A 252 -12.63 -9.93 -13.30
N LEU A 253 -13.07 -11.02 -12.65
CA LEU A 253 -12.22 -12.17 -12.29
C LEU A 253 -12.13 -13.26 -13.38
N LYS A 254 -12.87 -13.18 -14.46
CA LYS A 254 -12.73 -14.05 -15.64
C LYS A 254 -11.50 -13.71 -16.47
#